data_72963389d9e93a3093a2c7a3afdc7065
#
_entry.id   72963389d9e93a3093a2c7a3afdc7065
#
_cell.length_a   1.000
_cell.length_b   1.000
_cell.length_c   1.000
_cell.angle_alpha   90.00
_cell.angle_beta   90.00
_cell.angle_gamma   90.00
#
_symmetry.space_group_name_H-M   'P 1'
#
loop_
_entity.id
_entity.type
_entity.pdbx_description
1 polymer ?
#
loop_
_entity_poly.entity_id
_entity_poly.type
_entity_poly.pdbx_seq_one_letter_code
_entity_poly.pdbx_strand_id
1 'polypeptide(L)'
;MKITGIESVFVGAKTPGVGLLSNRNYHYVRVHTDEGITGLGEATLESHDHAVAGTLKDLECLVIGEDPTRIEYLTQKMVKQLFWKGGVIKGSAIAGIELALWDILGKVSNLPVYQLIG
;
A
#
# COMPACT_ATOMS: atom_id res chain seq x y z
N MET A 1 12.79 11.87 -7.11
CA MET A 1 12.39 10.52 -6.67
C MET A 1 11.08 10.13 -7.31
N LYS A 2 10.99 8.91 -7.82
CA LYS A 2 9.78 8.39 -8.46
C LYS A 2 9.48 6.97 -7.99
N ILE A 3 8.21 6.63 -7.90
CA ILE A 3 7.77 5.27 -7.61
C ILE A 3 8.06 4.37 -8.81
N THR A 4 8.72 3.23 -8.57
CA THR A 4 9.10 2.26 -9.61
C THR A 4 8.35 0.94 -9.52
N GLY A 5 7.76 0.62 -8.39
CA GLY A 5 7.01 -0.62 -8.21
C GLY A 5 6.26 -0.71 -6.89
N ILE A 6 5.22 -1.56 -6.89
CA ILE A 6 4.48 -1.97 -5.70
C ILE A 6 4.59 -3.47 -5.58
N GLU A 7 4.95 -3.95 -4.39
CA GLU A 7 5.14 -5.36 -4.11
C GLU A 7 4.25 -5.78 -2.94
N SER A 8 3.49 -6.87 -3.13
CA SER A 8 2.76 -7.53 -2.06
C SER A 8 3.63 -8.56 -1.36
N VAL A 9 3.72 -8.50 -0.04
CA VAL A 9 4.46 -9.44 0.79
C VAL A 9 3.51 -10.04 1.83
N PHE A 10 3.28 -11.35 1.74
CA PHE A 10 2.46 -12.05 2.71
C PHE A 10 3.33 -12.69 3.79
N VAL A 11 3.01 -12.42 5.06
CA VAL A 11 3.68 -13.00 6.22
C VAL A 11 2.64 -13.65 7.12
N GLY A 12 2.79 -14.95 7.41
CA GLY A 12 1.84 -15.64 8.26
C GLY A 12 1.83 -17.16 8.04
N ALA A 13 0.66 -17.78 8.20
CA ALA A 13 0.49 -19.21 8.08
C ALA A 13 0.72 -19.70 6.64
N LYS A 14 1.14 -20.98 6.52
CA LYS A 14 1.54 -21.60 5.25
C LYS A 14 0.44 -21.74 4.19
N THR A 15 -0.82 -21.49 4.54
CA THR A 15 -1.96 -21.64 3.62
C THR A 15 -2.71 -20.33 3.50
N PRO A 16 -2.47 -19.55 2.43
CA PRO A 16 -3.22 -18.34 2.17
C PRO A 16 -4.70 -18.64 1.92
N GLY A 17 -5.60 -17.87 2.52
CA GLY A 17 -7.00 -17.82 2.13
C GLY A 17 -7.89 -18.95 2.64
N VAL A 18 -7.41 -19.86 3.48
CA VAL A 18 -8.24 -20.94 4.01
C VAL A 18 -8.45 -20.78 5.52
N GLY A 19 -9.68 -20.45 5.86
CA GLY A 19 -10.16 -20.47 7.24
C GLY A 19 -10.33 -19.08 7.86
N LEU A 20 -11.57 -18.81 8.23
CA LEU A 20 -12.05 -17.54 8.81
C LEU A 20 -11.35 -17.13 10.12
N LEU A 21 -10.67 -18.02 10.82
CA LEU A 21 -10.22 -17.73 12.19
C LEU A 21 -8.81 -18.23 12.57
N SER A 22 -8.17 -19.10 11.78
CA SER A 22 -6.93 -19.74 12.21
C SER A 22 -5.68 -19.45 11.39
N ASN A 23 -5.81 -18.88 10.20
CA ASN A 23 -4.70 -18.62 9.30
C ASN A 23 -4.73 -17.18 8.80
N ARG A 24 -4.37 -16.26 9.68
CA ARG A 24 -4.24 -14.85 9.31
C ARG A 24 -2.90 -14.62 8.64
N ASN A 25 -2.94 -14.12 7.40
CA ASN A 25 -1.77 -13.55 6.77
C ASN A 25 -1.75 -12.04 7.02
N TYR A 26 -0.57 -11.52 7.35
CA TYR A 26 -0.31 -10.10 7.24
C TYR A 26 0.05 -9.80 5.79
N HIS A 27 -0.63 -8.83 5.20
CA HIS A 27 -0.38 -8.39 3.86
C HIS A 27 0.37 -7.05 3.90
N TYR A 28 1.68 -7.10 3.79
CA TYR A 28 2.51 -5.92 3.69
C TYR A 28 2.61 -5.44 2.25
N VAL A 29 2.72 -4.13 2.10
CA VAL A 29 2.91 -3.45 0.81
C VAL A 29 4.25 -2.74 0.84
N ARG A 30 5.12 -3.05 -0.12
CA ARG A 30 6.39 -2.34 -0.31
C ARG A 30 6.27 -1.47 -1.54
N VAL A 31 6.53 -0.17 -1.37
CA VAL A 31 6.59 0.79 -2.48
C VAL A 31 8.05 1.13 -2.73
N HIS A 32 8.52 0.80 -3.93
CA HIS A 32 9.91 1.00 -4.34
C HIS A 32 10.08 2.33 -5.09
N THR A 33 11.25 2.94 -4.96
CA THR A 33 11.60 4.18 -5.66
C THR A 33 12.89 4.02 -6.48
N ASP A 34 13.08 4.91 -7.44
CA ASP A 34 14.29 4.98 -8.27
C ASP A 34 15.55 5.45 -7.51
N GLU A 35 15.39 5.94 -6.29
CA GLU A 35 16.51 6.33 -5.41
C GLU A 35 16.86 5.27 -4.36
N GLY A 36 16.29 4.07 -4.47
CA GLY A 36 16.58 2.94 -3.56
C GLY A 36 15.88 3.01 -2.21
N ILE A 37 15.08 4.05 -1.97
CA ILE A 37 14.25 4.14 -0.76
C ILE A 37 13.00 3.29 -0.98
N THR A 38 12.70 2.43 -0.03
CA THR A 38 11.49 1.60 -0.04
C THR A 38 10.63 1.93 1.17
N GLY A 39 9.35 2.16 0.95
CA GLY A 39 8.36 2.33 2.00
C GLY A 39 7.62 1.04 2.30
N LEU A 40 7.22 0.87 3.55
CA LEU A 40 6.44 -0.26 4.04
C LEU A 40 5.07 0.21 4.52
N GLY A 41 4.03 -0.42 4.03
CA GLY A 41 2.66 -0.26 4.50
C GLY A 41 2.00 -1.60 4.76
N GLU A 42 0.76 -1.59 5.22
CA GLU A 42 -0.02 -2.79 5.48
C GLU A 42 -1.41 -2.65 4.86
N ALA A 43 -1.81 -3.67 4.11
CA ALA A 43 -3.10 -3.76 3.43
C ALA A 43 -3.90 -5.00 3.86
N THR A 44 -3.67 -5.50 5.06
CA THR A 44 -4.30 -6.72 5.56
C THR A 44 -5.82 -6.60 5.54
N LEU A 45 -6.47 -7.54 4.88
CA LEU A 45 -7.92 -7.71 4.92
C LEU A 45 -8.22 -9.21 5.01
N GLU A 46 -8.74 -9.63 6.13
CA GLU A 46 -8.99 -11.04 6.40
C GLU A 46 -9.88 -11.67 5.32
N SER A 47 -9.51 -12.87 4.88
CA SER A 47 -10.20 -13.67 3.86
C SER A 47 -10.23 -13.08 2.44
N HIS A 48 -9.54 -11.95 2.20
CA HIS A 48 -9.51 -11.26 0.89
C HIS A 48 -8.10 -10.96 0.40
N ASP A 49 -7.11 -11.79 0.75
CA ASP A 49 -5.70 -11.59 0.37
C ASP A 49 -5.52 -11.37 -1.14
N HIS A 50 -6.09 -12.24 -1.95
CA HIS A 50 -5.97 -12.14 -3.41
C HIS A 50 -6.73 -10.97 -4.00
N ALA A 51 -7.88 -10.62 -3.43
CA ALA A 51 -8.67 -9.48 -3.88
C ALA A 51 -7.92 -8.16 -3.64
N VAL A 52 -7.31 -8.01 -2.47
CA VAL A 52 -6.49 -6.83 -2.15
C VAL A 52 -5.22 -6.79 -3.00
N ALA A 53 -4.53 -7.93 -3.17
CA ALA A 53 -3.33 -8.01 -4.01
C ALA A 53 -3.65 -7.67 -5.48
N GLY A 54 -4.77 -8.15 -6.01
CA GLY A 54 -5.25 -7.79 -7.35
C GLY A 54 -5.56 -6.30 -7.46
N THR A 55 -6.21 -5.72 -6.44
CA THR A 55 -6.52 -4.28 -6.41
C THR A 55 -5.24 -3.43 -6.35
N LEU A 56 -4.22 -3.84 -5.58
CA LEU A 56 -2.91 -3.17 -5.58
C LEU A 56 -2.31 -3.16 -6.99
N LYS A 57 -2.45 -4.26 -7.73
CA LYS A 57 -1.99 -4.37 -9.12
C LYS A 57 -2.73 -3.41 -10.05
N ASP A 58 -4.04 -3.26 -9.86
CA ASP A 58 -4.85 -2.31 -10.64
C ASP A 58 -4.47 -0.85 -10.32
N LEU A 59 -4.11 -0.56 -9.06
CA LEU A 59 -3.72 0.79 -8.64
C LEU A 59 -2.31 1.19 -9.11
N GLU A 60 -1.45 0.23 -9.45
CA GLU A 60 -0.07 0.51 -9.89
C GLU A 60 -0.01 1.56 -11.01
N CYS A 61 -0.88 1.45 -12.01
CA CYS A 61 -0.88 2.36 -13.16
C CYS A 61 -1.13 3.83 -12.78
N LEU A 62 -1.70 4.09 -11.60
CA LEU A 62 -1.98 5.43 -11.11
C LEU A 62 -0.80 6.07 -10.37
N VAL A 63 0.12 5.26 -9.85
CA VAL A 63 1.17 5.74 -8.94
C VAL A 63 2.59 5.55 -9.49
N ILE A 64 2.81 4.60 -10.38
CA ILE A 64 4.13 4.40 -11.03
C ILE A 64 4.56 5.68 -11.75
N GLY A 65 5.80 6.08 -11.54
CA GLY A 65 6.39 7.30 -12.13
C GLY A 65 6.06 8.59 -11.38
N GLU A 66 5.17 8.54 -10.40
CA GLU A 66 4.81 9.69 -9.57
C GLU A 66 5.81 9.91 -8.43
N ASP A 67 5.80 11.12 -7.86
CA ASP A 67 6.59 11.49 -6.69
C ASP A 67 5.89 10.96 -5.43
N PRO A 68 6.53 10.03 -4.67
CA PRO A 68 5.93 9.42 -3.48
C PRO A 68 5.69 10.40 -2.33
N THR A 69 6.32 11.57 -2.34
CA THR A 69 6.11 12.59 -1.28
C THR A 69 4.80 13.34 -1.43
N ARG A 70 4.13 13.23 -2.60
CA ARG A 70 2.82 13.85 -2.86
C ARG A 70 1.67 12.98 -2.36
N ILE A 71 1.69 12.63 -1.08
CA ILE A 71 0.82 11.61 -0.47
C ILE A 71 -0.66 11.91 -0.70
N GLU A 72 -1.11 13.11 -0.33
CA GLU A 72 -2.52 13.51 -0.46
C GLU A 72 -2.98 13.47 -1.93
N TYR A 73 -2.17 13.96 -2.85
CA TYR A 73 -2.46 13.91 -4.28
C TYR A 73 -2.64 12.48 -4.76
N LEU A 74 -1.72 11.58 -4.41
CA LEU A 74 -1.76 10.18 -4.83
C LEU A 74 -2.92 9.43 -4.21
N THR A 75 -3.22 9.68 -2.94
CA THR A 75 -4.38 9.11 -2.25
C THR A 75 -5.68 9.53 -2.93
N GLN A 76 -5.85 10.83 -3.20
CA GLN A 76 -7.02 11.33 -3.92
C GLN A 76 -7.11 10.79 -5.35
N LYS A 77 -5.99 10.64 -6.04
CA LYS A 77 -5.93 10.04 -7.37
C LYS A 77 -6.43 8.61 -7.35
N MET A 78 -5.96 7.78 -6.41
CA MET A 78 -6.40 6.40 -6.25
C MET A 78 -7.88 6.29 -5.88
N VAL A 79 -8.39 7.18 -5.03
CA VAL A 79 -9.80 7.19 -4.62
C VAL A 79 -10.72 7.60 -5.79
N LYS A 80 -10.34 8.62 -6.56
CA LYS A 80 -11.25 9.30 -7.49
C LYS A 80 -11.17 8.85 -8.94
N GLN A 81 -10.01 8.40 -9.43
CA GLN A 81 -9.82 8.15 -10.86
C GLN A 81 -10.43 6.84 -11.36
N LEU A 82 -10.62 5.85 -10.52
CA LEU A 82 -11.28 4.61 -10.92
C LEU A 82 -12.79 4.78 -10.95
N PHE A 83 -13.43 4.15 -11.92
CA PHE A 83 -14.89 4.25 -12.14
C PHE A 83 -15.69 3.76 -10.91
N TRP A 84 -15.31 2.58 -10.38
CA TRP A 84 -15.92 1.99 -9.17
C TRP A 84 -15.21 2.48 -7.92
N LYS A 85 -15.97 3.04 -6.98
CA LYS A 85 -15.45 3.70 -5.78
C LYS A 85 -15.90 3.00 -4.51
N GLY A 86 -15.05 3.09 -3.48
CA GLY A 86 -15.36 2.63 -2.15
C GLY A 86 -15.15 1.13 -1.93
N GLY A 87 -15.59 0.68 -0.77
CA GLY A 87 -15.46 -0.69 -0.30
C GLY A 87 -14.17 -0.99 0.44
N VAL A 88 -14.22 -2.04 1.26
CA VAL A 88 -13.13 -2.43 2.16
C VAL A 88 -11.90 -2.95 1.40
N ILE A 89 -12.09 -3.62 0.27
CA ILE A 89 -10.99 -4.19 -0.54
C ILE A 89 -10.15 -3.04 -1.11
N LYS A 90 -10.80 -2.10 -1.79
CA LYS A 90 -10.12 -0.94 -2.37
C LYS A 90 -9.54 -0.03 -1.28
N GLY A 91 -10.28 0.18 -0.19
CA GLY A 91 -9.81 0.96 0.95
C GLY A 91 -8.55 0.38 1.58
N SER A 92 -8.49 -0.94 1.78
CA SER A 92 -7.31 -1.62 2.33
C SER A 92 -6.10 -1.51 1.39
N ALA A 93 -6.30 -1.66 0.09
CA ALA A 93 -5.23 -1.51 -0.89
C ALA A 93 -4.67 -0.07 -0.91
N ILE A 94 -5.55 0.94 -0.92
CA ILE A 94 -5.14 2.36 -0.87
C ILE A 94 -4.40 2.66 0.44
N ALA A 95 -4.92 2.20 1.58
CA ALA A 95 -4.28 2.40 2.88
C ALA A 95 -2.87 1.79 2.91
N GLY A 96 -2.69 0.59 2.34
CA GLY A 96 -1.38 -0.04 2.25
C GLY A 96 -0.36 0.80 1.47
N ILE A 97 -0.76 1.36 0.33
CA ILE A 97 0.10 2.26 -0.45
C ILE A 97 0.35 3.56 0.34
N GLU A 98 -0.69 4.19 0.86
CA GLU A 98 -0.57 5.46 1.59
C GLU A 98 0.38 5.34 2.79
N LEU A 99 0.25 4.30 3.61
CA LEU A 99 1.16 4.04 4.74
C LEU A 99 2.61 3.90 4.27
N ALA A 100 2.84 3.20 3.14
CA ALA A 100 4.17 3.09 2.56
C ALA A 100 4.72 4.45 2.08
N LEU A 101 3.86 5.33 1.55
CA LEU A 101 4.27 6.69 1.16
C LEU A 101 4.66 7.52 2.40
N TRP A 102 3.93 7.41 3.51
CA TRP A 102 4.31 8.06 4.77
C TRP A 102 5.66 7.54 5.30
N ASP A 103 5.92 6.23 5.19
CA ASP A 103 7.21 5.65 5.57
C ASP A 103 8.35 6.18 4.69
N ILE A 104 8.13 6.32 3.37
CA ILE A 104 9.10 6.98 2.46
C ILE A 104 9.35 8.42 2.90
N LEU A 105 8.29 9.19 3.15
CA LEU A 105 8.44 10.59 3.57
C LEU A 105 9.22 10.70 4.89
N GLY A 106 8.95 9.82 5.84
CA GLY A 106 9.71 9.73 7.09
C GLY A 106 11.20 9.49 6.87
N LYS A 107 11.53 8.53 6.00
CA LYS A 107 12.92 8.20 5.64
C LYS A 107 13.64 9.36 4.94
N VAL A 108 12.96 10.01 3.99
CA VAL A 108 13.50 11.17 3.26
C VAL A 108 13.74 12.36 4.20
N SER A 109 12.80 12.59 5.12
CA SER A 109 12.87 13.71 6.07
C SER A 109 13.74 13.41 7.29
N ASN A 110 14.21 12.16 7.44
CA ASN A 110 14.91 11.67 8.63
C ASN A 110 14.12 11.92 9.93
N LEU A 111 12.81 11.73 9.85
CA LEU A 111 11.87 11.90 10.96
C LEU A 111 10.96 10.67 11.07
N PRO A 112 10.60 10.24 12.27
CA PRO A 112 9.57 9.22 12.43
C PRO A 112 8.20 9.75 12.00
N VAL A 113 7.37 8.86 11.45
CA VAL A 113 6.06 9.23 10.88
C VAL A 113 5.17 9.95 11.91
N TYR A 114 5.20 9.54 13.18
CA TYR A 114 4.38 10.20 14.22
C TYR A 114 4.69 11.68 14.39
N GLN A 115 5.92 12.12 14.13
CA GLN A 115 6.28 13.54 14.16
C GLN A 115 5.81 14.29 12.91
N LEU A 116 5.69 13.60 11.78
CA LEU A 116 5.20 14.22 10.55
C LEU A 116 3.70 14.49 10.58
N ILE A 117 2.96 13.61 11.20
CA ILE A 117 1.49 13.72 11.28
C ILE A 117 0.99 14.43 12.54
N GLY A 118 1.87 14.77 13.45
CA GLY A 118 1.53 15.48 14.70
C GLY A 118 1.29 14.56 15.88
#